data_d27de48533429c22ddeac0a43a797d38
#
_entry.id   d27de48533429c22ddeac0a43a797d38
#
_cell.length_a   1.000
_cell.length_b   1.000
_cell.length_c   1.000
_cell.angle_alpha   90.00
_cell.angle_beta   90.00
_cell.angle_gamma   90.00
#
_symmetry.space_group_name_H-M   'P 1'
#
loop_
_entity.id
_entity.type
_entity.pdbx_description
1 polymer ?
#
loop_
_entity_poly.entity_id
_entity_poly.type
_entity_poly.pdbx_seq_one_letter_code
_entity_poly.pdbx_strand_id
1 'polypeptide(L)'
;MTYSSETICAISGAALFNLKRWYRSGFIHKNASSHDWTEAQLQEVMDITRLTSQGATIREIKTAQDSARSVRSGGWAARIGDMLWQLEFGSEQSLTVLLRKLASNFTGDDFVLRLLLPLHQWLREDTRAGACRRIERFHHLIVAHAGMMTRHATRTAAIPLLLENVSEKNPTEIWLEAIRLSGQGFCVEVRASSAICQPATAHQHHLYWCGAGLTEVMYEHYLTRLKDGHPVLLCGPDRRLQHFYPQLPAVA
;
A
#
# COMPACT_ATOMS: atom_id res chain seq x y z
N MET A 1 28.95 -12.16 13.26
CA MET A 1 28.17 -10.98 13.72
C MET A 1 26.73 -11.41 13.91
N THR A 2 26.05 -10.81 14.90
CA THR A 2 24.62 -11.02 15.14
C THR A 2 23.88 -9.67 15.01
N TYR A 3 22.63 -9.71 14.59
CA TYR A 3 21.81 -8.54 14.27
C TYR A 3 20.47 -8.62 15.01
N SER A 4 19.90 -7.47 15.39
CA SER A 4 18.52 -7.40 15.86
C SER A 4 17.53 -7.54 14.69
N SER A 5 16.26 -7.85 14.98
CA SER A 5 15.21 -7.92 13.95
C SER A 5 15.02 -6.57 13.24
N GLU A 6 15.15 -5.46 13.97
CA GLU A 6 15.06 -4.10 13.45
C GLU A 6 16.20 -3.81 12.49
N THR A 7 17.42 -4.23 12.84
CA THR A 7 18.61 -4.08 11.98
C THR A 7 18.46 -4.88 10.69
N ILE A 8 17.99 -6.13 10.77
CA ILE A 8 17.68 -6.96 9.58
C ILE A 8 16.65 -6.26 8.68
N CYS A 9 15.56 -5.74 9.25
CA CYS A 9 14.55 -5.01 8.50
C CYS A 9 15.13 -3.76 7.82
N ALA A 10 15.94 -2.99 8.53
CA ALA A 10 16.57 -1.78 7.99
C ALA A 10 17.53 -2.06 6.82
N ILE A 11 18.33 -3.13 6.93
CA ILE A 11 19.29 -3.51 5.88
C ILE A 11 18.59 -4.13 4.67
N SER A 12 17.64 -5.05 4.90
CA SER A 12 17.00 -5.82 3.82
C SER A 12 15.81 -5.12 3.18
N GLY A 13 15.24 -4.10 3.81
CA GLY A 13 13.97 -3.50 3.40
C GLY A 13 12.73 -4.37 3.68
N ALA A 14 12.91 -5.52 4.33
CA ALA A 14 11.80 -6.41 4.69
C ALA A 14 10.99 -5.82 5.85
N ALA A 15 9.66 -5.85 5.76
CA ALA A 15 8.81 -5.52 6.90
C ALA A 15 8.94 -6.57 8.01
N LEU A 16 8.93 -6.15 9.27
CA LEU A 16 9.08 -7.04 10.44
C LEU A 16 8.06 -8.20 10.44
N PHE A 17 6.84 -7.93 9.97
CA PHE A 17 5.80 -8.93 9.81
C PHE A 17 6.21 -10.04 8.82
N ASN A 18 6.78 -9.65 7.67
CA ASN A 18 7.26 -10.60 6.65
C ASN A 18 8.44 -11.42 7.19
N LEU A 19 9.40 -10.76 7.85
CA LEU A 19 10.54 -11.41 8.49
C LEU A 19 10.09 -12.50 9.47
N LYS A 20 9.19 -12.16 10.39
CA LYS A 20 8.63 -13.11 11.37
C LYS A 20 7.88 -14.27 10.69
N ARG A 21 7.15 -14.00 9.61
CA ARG A 21 6.43 -15.01 8.85
C ARG A 21 7.36 -15.96 8.13
N TRP A 22 8.37 -15.45 7.41
CA TRP A 22 9.36 -16.26 6.71
C TRP A 22 10.13 -17.18 7.66
N TYR A 23 10.53 -16.66 8.81
CA TYR A 23 11.19 -17.45 9.86
C TYR A 23 10.28 -18.59 10.39
N ARG A 24 9.01 -18.28 10.72
CA ARG A 24 8.06 -19.30 11.19
C ARG A 24 7.77 -20.38 10.16
N SER A 25 7.71 -19.98 8.89
CA SER A 25 7.42 -20.89 7.77
C SER A 25 8.64 -21.69 7.30
N GLY A 26 9.81 -21.52 7.93
CA GLY A 26 11.02 -22.27 7.62
C GLY A 26 11.71 -21.88 6.32
N PHE A 27 11.49 -20.65 5.83
CA PHE A 27 12.21 -20.08 4.67
C PHE A 27 13.57 -19.53 5.06
N ILE A 28 13.74 -19.22 6.32
CA ILE A 28 14.99 -18.78 6.93
C ILE A 28 15.40 -19.88 7.92
N HIS A 29 16.64 -20.32 7.83
CA HIS A 29 17.15 -21.37 8.70
C HIS A 29 17.03 -20.98 10.18
N LYS A 30 16.51 -21.89 11.01
CA LYS A 30 16.34 -21.65 12.44
C LYS A 30 17.64 -21.96 13.17
N ASN A 31 18.15 -21.00 13.91
CA ASN A 31 19.23 -21.24 14.86
C ASN A 31 18.70 -21.82 16.18
N ALA A 32 19.39 -22.78 16.73
CA ALA A 32 18.95 -23.53 17.92
C ALA A 32 18.95 -22.69 19.22
N SER A 33 19.58 -21.51 19.28
CA SER A 33 19.93 -20.93 20.58
C SER A 33 20.02 -19.41 20.70
N SER A 34 19.63 -18.59 19.73
CA SER A 34 19.70 -17.12 19.90
C SER A 34 18.49 -16.37 19.39
N HIS A 35 18.12 -15.28 20.09
CA HIS A 35 17.13 -14.32 19.65
C HIS A 35 17.67 -13.41 18.53
N ASP A 36 18.98 -13.47 18.27
CA ASP A 36 19.69 -12.65 17.31
C ASP A 36 19.85 -13.37 15.97
N TRP A 37 19.88 -12.57 14.91
CA TRP A 37 20.01 -13.03 13.53
C TRP A 37 21.49 -13.11 13.13
N THR A 38 21.84 -14.15 12.38
CA THR A 38 23.20 -14.34 11.86
C THR A 38 23.35 -13.67 10.48
N GLU A 39 24.60 -13.51 10.04
CA GLU A 39 24.95 -13.05 8.68
C GLU A 39 24.33 -13.93 7.59
N ALA A 40 24.34 -15.26 7.77
CA ALA A 40 23.73 -16.19 6.82
C ALA A 40 22.21 -15.96 6.71
N GLN A 41 21.54 -15.74 7.82
CA GLN A 41 20.10 -15.41 7.82
C GLN A 41 19.80 -14.05 7.20
N LEU A 42 20.67 -13.04 7.39
CA LEU A 42 20.55 -11.76 6.70
C LEU A 42 20.60 -11.98 5.17
N GLN A 43 21.54 -12.77 4.69
CA GLN A 43 21.66 -13.07 3.26
C GLN A 43 20.40 -13.79 2.72
N GLU A 44 19.85 -14.76 3.46
CA GLU A 44 18.59 -15.43 3.11
C GLU A 44 17.44 -14.44 3.03
N VAL A 45 17.32 -13.50 3.98
CA VAL A 45 16.29 -12.44 3.97
C VAL A 45 16.46 -11.54 2.76
N MET A 46 17.69 -11.12 2.42
CA MET A 46 17.97 -10.30 1.24
C MET A 46 17.58 -11.01 -0.05
N ASP A 47 17.88 -12.30 -0.19
CA ASP A 47 17.51 -13.09 -1.36
C ASP A 47 15.98 -13.24 -1.50
N ILE A 48 15.27 -13.50 -0.42
CA ILE A 48 13.80 -13.56 -0.41
C ILE A 48 13.23 -12.18 -0.80
N THR A 49 13.75 -11.10 -0.22
CA THR A 49 13.28 -9.73 -0.52
C THR A 49 13.52 -9.39 -1.98
N ARG A 50 14.69 -9.73 -2.54
CA ARG A 50 15.01 -9.53 -3.96
C ARG A 50 14.05 -10.31 -4.87
N LEU A 51 13.76 -11.58 -4.56
CA LEU A 51 12.84 -12.39 -5.36
C LEU A 51 11.40 -11.89 -5.27
N THR A 52 10.94 -11.51 -4.08
CA THR A 52 9.58 -10.95 -3.91
C THR A 52 9.44 -9.59 -4.59
N SER A 53 10.48 -8.73 -4.59
CA SER A 53 10.46 -7.47 -5.32
C SER A 53 10.39 -7.64 -6.85
N GLN A 54 10.75 -8.82 -7.36
CA GLN A 54 10.56 -9.22 -8.76
C GLN A 54 9.18 -9.83 -9.05
N GLY A 55 8.31 -9.92 -8.05
CA GLY A 55 6.97 -10.48 -8.17
C GLY A 55 6.88 -12.00 -7.95
N ALA A 56 7.94 -12.63 -7.43
CA ALA A 56 7.88 -14.03 -7.04
C ALA A 56 7.06 -14.20 -5.75
N THR A 57 6.13 -15.14 -5.75
CA THR A 57 5.42 -15.50 -4.52
C THR A 57 6.27 -16.40 -3.63
N ILE A 58 6.00 -16.38 -2.34
CA ILE A 58 6.68 -17.25 -1.37
C ILE A 58 6.55 -18.74 -1.75
N ARG A 59 5.42 -19.14 -2.35
CA ARG A 59 5.23 -20.51 -2.83
C ARG A 59 6.19 -20.87 -3.98
N GLU A 60 6.39 -19.97 -4.94
CA GLU A 60 7.32 -20.17 -6.05
C GLU A 60 8.76 -20.28 -5.55
N ILE A 61 9.14 -19.42 -4.57
CA ILE A 61 10.47 -19.47 -3.94
C ILE A 61 10.67 -20.84 -3.25
N LYS A 62 9.69 -21.30 -2.47
CA LYS A 62 9.77 -22.58 -1.78
C LYS A 62 9.91 -23.75 -2.76
N THR A 63 9.06 -23.79 -3.79
CA THR A 63 9.12 -24.86 -4.80
C THR A 63 10.48 -24.91 -5.48
N ALA A 64 11.10 -23.74 -5.72
CA ALA A 64 12.42 -23.67 -6.32
C ALA A 64 13.52 -24.16 -5.35
N GLN A 65 13.46 -23.79 -4.07
CA GLN A 65 14.38 -24.29 -3.03
C GLN A 65 14.29 -25.81 -2.89
N ASP A 66 13.06 -26.36 -2.78
CA ASP A 66 12.84 -27.80 -2.61
C ASP A 66 13.29 -28.63 -3.84
N SER A 67 13.30 -28.03 -5.02
CA SER A 67 13.71 -28.70 -6.28
C SER A 67 15.12 -28.38 -6.76
N ALA A 68 15.88 -27.59 -6.01
CA ALA A 68 17.19 -27.06 -6.39
C ALA A 68 17.20 -26.38 -7.80
N ARG A 69 16.08 -25.79 -8.19
CA ARG A 69 15.89 -25.11 -9.49
C ARG A 69 15.87 -23.58 -9.29
N SER A 70 16.19 -22.88 -10.36
CA SER A 70 16.00 -21.41 -10.37
C SER A 70 14.52 -21.05 -10.23
N VAL A 71 14.23 -19.98 -9.46
CA VAL A 71 12.86 -19.47 -9.29
C VAL A 71 12.33 -19.00 -10.65
N ARG A 72 11.34 -19.71 -11.19
CA ARG A 72 10.59 -19.27 -12.36
C ARG A 72 9.37 -18.50 -11.87
N SER A 73 9.50 -17.20 -11.76
CA SER A 73 8.42 -16.29 -11.39
C SER A 73 7.72 -15.80 -12.66
N GLY A 74 6.40 -15.78 -12.66
CA GLY A 74 5.63 -15.08 -13.69
C GLY A 74 5.75 -13.56 -13.60
N GLY A 75 6.41 -13.04 -12.58
CA GLY A 75 6.62 -11.63 -12.33
C GLY A 75 5.30 -10.86 -12.08
N TRP A 76 5.40 -9.55 -12.05
CA TRP A 76 4.25 -8.68 -11.77
C TRP A 76 3.18 -8.75 -12.86
N ALA A 77 3.55 -8.94 -14.12
CA ALA A 77 2.60 -9.08 -15.23
C ALA A 77 1.65 -10.27 -15.03
N ALA A 78 2.16 -11.42 -14.54
CA ALA A 78 1.32 -12.56 -14.22
C ALA A 78 0.38 -12.27 -13.05
N ARG A 79 0.83 -11.52 -12.02
CA ARG A 79 -0.03 -11.15 -10.88
C ARG A 79 -1.15 -10.20 -11.32
N ILE A 80 -0.85 -9.25 -12.21
CA ILE A 80 -1.86 -8.38 -12.83
C ILE A 80 -2.84 -9.23 -13.64
N GLY A 81 -2.35 -10.17 -14.46
CA GLY A 81 -3.20 -11.09 -15.21
C GLY A 81 -4.13 -11.94 -14.34
N ASP A 82 -3.62 -12.50 -13.23
CA ASP A 82 -4.40 -13.25 -12.25
C ASP A 82 -5.54 -12.39 -11.67
N MET A 83 -5.24 -11.13 -11.32
CA MET A 83 -6.23 -10.18 -10.79
C MET A 83 -7.27 -9.81 -11.84
N LEU A 84 -6.86 -9.51 -13.07
CA LEU A 84 -7.77 -9.19 -14.18
C LEU A 84 -8.72 -10.35 -14.47
N TRP A 85 -8.21 -11.57 -14.49
CA TRP A 85 -9.02 -12.76 -14.68
C TRP A 85 -10.08 -12.91 -13.57
N GLN A 86 -9.70 -12.68 -12.32
CA GLN A 86 -10.61 -12.73 -11.19
C GLN A 86 -11.64 -11.58 -11.20
N LEU A 87 -11.25 -10.39 -11.64
CA LEU A 87 -12.17 -9.26 -11.81
C LEU A 87 -13.21 -9.52 -12.89
N GLU A 88 -12.86 -10.26 -13.92
CA GLU A 88 -13.77 -10.61 -15.02
C GLU A 88 -14.67 -11.80 -14.65
N PHE A 89 -14.08 -12.91 -14.21
CA PHE A 89 -14.74 -14.22 -14.12
C PHE A 89 -14.92 -14.73 -12.68
N GLY A 90 -14.17 -14.19 -11.73
CA GLY A 90 -14.18 -14.68 -10.35
C GLY A 90 -15.36 -14.17 -9.53
N SER A 91 -15.67 -14.92 -8.45
CA SER A 91 -16.59 -14.45 -7.42
C SER A 91 -15.92 -13.40 -6.51
N GLU A 92 -16.72 -12.61 -5.79
CA GLU A 92 -16.20 -11.64 -4.80
C GLU A 92 -15.36 -12.33 -3.72
N GLN A 93 -15.75 -13.53 -3.33
CA GLN A 93 -15.00 -14.33 -2.36
C GLN A 93 -13.64 -14.76 -2.92
N SER A 94 -13.57 -15.30 -4.14
CA SER A 94 -12.32 -15.74 -4.77
C SER A 94 -11.37 -14.55 -5.00
N LEU A 95 -11.90 -13.41 -5.42
CA LEU A 95 -11.16 -12.18 -5.62
C LEU A 95 -10.56 -11.67 -4.30
N THR A 96 -11.36 -11.67 -3.22
CA THR A 96 -10.89 -11.29 -1.88
C THR A 96 -9.79 -12.23 -1.37
N VAL A 97 -9.94 -13.53 -1.57
CA VAL A 97 -8.93 -14.54 -1.18
C VAL A 97 -7.64 -14.34 -1.97
N LEU A 98 -7.73 -14.11 -3.28
CA LEU A 98 -6.55 -13.83 -4.11
C LEU A 98 -5.82 -12.56 -3.64
N LEU A 99 -6.56 -11.46 -3.43
CA LEU A 99 -5.96 -10.20 -2.96
C LEU A 99 -5.22 -10.37 -1.64
N ARG A 100 -5.84 -11.02 -0.65
CA ARG A 100 -5.21 -11.29 0.66
C ARG A 100 -3.96 -12.15 0.52
N LYS A 101 -4.01 -13.15 -0.34
CA LYS A 101 -2.85 -14.02 -0.62
C LYS A 101 -1.72 -13.22 -1.23
N LEU A 102 -1.98 -12.34 -2.20
CA LEU A 102 -0.97 -11.48 -2.81
C LEU A 102 -0.42 -10.46 -1.80
N ALA A 103 -1.29 -9.75 -1.06
CA ALA A 103 -0.88 -8.83 -0.01
C ALA A 103 0.03 -9.49 1.06
N SER A 104 -0.19 -10.76 1.34
CA SER A 104 0.65 -11.50 2.27
C SER A 104 2.02 -11.91 1.71
N ASN A 105 2.25 -11.88 0.41
CA ASN A 105 3.52 -12.29 -0.20
C ASN A 105 4.51 -11.14 -0.36
N PHE A 106 4.03 -9.90 -0.47
CA PHE A 106 4.82 -8.74 -0.85
C PHE A 106 4.90 -7.71 0.30
N THR A 107 5.84 -6.78 0.20
CA THR A 107 5.82 -5.58 1.03
C THR A 107 4.63 -4.69 0.67
N GLY A 108 4.19 -3.81 1.58
CA GLY A 108 3.10 -2.87 1.28
C GLY A 108 3.40 -2.00 0.06
N ASP A 109 4.65 -1.54 -0.06
CA ASP A 109 5.09 -0.72 -1.19
C ASP A 109 5.07 -1.49 -2.51
N ASP A 110 5.67 -2.68 -2.59
CA ASP A 110 5.66 -3.48 -3.81
C ASP A 110 4.23 -3.89 -4.20
N PHE A 111 3.42 -4.28 -3.22
CA PHE A 111 2.03 -4.67 -3.44
C PHE A 111 1.22 -3.54 -4.06
N VAL A 112 1.36 -2.31 -3.54
CA VAL A 112 0.63 -1.15 -4.07
C VAL A 112 1.27 -0.63 -5.34
N LEU A 113 2.58 -0.33 -5.34
CA LEU A 113 3.22 0.38 -6.44
C LEU A 113 3.46 -0.48 -7.68
N ARG A 114 3.65 -1.81 -7.51
CA ARG A 114 3.95 -2.71 -8.63
C ARG A 114 2.77 -3.57 -9.08
N LEU A 115 1.74 -3.72 -8.25
CA LEU A 115 0.56 -4.52 -8.59
C LEU A 115 -0.71 -3.66 -8.67
N LEU A 116 -1.13 -3.06 -7.55
CA LEU A 116 -2.45 -2.45 -7.48
C LEU A 116 -2.55 -1.14 -8.28
N LEU A 117 -1.54 -0.29 -8.22
CA LEU A 117 -1.54 0.99 -8.94
C LEU A 117 -1.46 0.79 -10.47
N PRO A 118 -0.57 -0.06 -11.02
CA PRO A 118 -0.59 -0.37 -12.44
C PRO A 118 -1.89 -1.04 -12.91
N LEU A 119 -2.46 -1.94 -12.09
CA LEU A 119 -3.76 -2.55 -12.38
C LEU A 119 -4.88 -1.51 -12.40
N HIS A 120 -4.90 -0.60 -11.43
CA HIS A 120 -5.87 0.50 -11.38
C HIS A 120 -5.76 1.41 -12.61
N GLN A 121 -4.54 1.78 -13.00
CA GLN A 121 -4.30 2.59 -14.20
C GLN A 121 -4.80 1.86 -15.45
N TRP A 122 -4.49 0.58 -15.60
CA TRP A 122 -4.97 -0.23 -16.71
C TRP A 122 -6.52 -0.29 -16.74
N LEU A 123 -7.19 -0.46 -15.59
CA LEU A 123 -8.65 -0.50 -15.49
C LEU A 123 -9.30 0.84 -15.87
N ARG A 124 -8.64 1.96 -15.64
CA ARG A 124 -9.11 3.29 -16.04
C ARG A 124 -9.03 3.52 -17.54
N GLU A 125 -8.08 2.89 -18.20
CA GLU A 125 -7.86 2.97 -19.65
C GLU A 125 -8.64 1.88 -20.41
N ASP A 126 -9.27 0.94 -19.69
CA ASP A 126 -9.99 -0.17 -20.28
C ASP A 126 -11.29 0.29 -20.96
N THR A 127 -11.37 0.07 -22.29
CA THR A 127 -12.55 0.44 -23.11
C THR A 127 -13.41 -0.77 -23.50
N ARG A 128 -13.05 -1.97 -23.06
CA ARG A 128 -13.76 -3.22 -23.40
C ARG A 128 -15.11 -3.29 -22.68
N ALA A 129 -16.01 -4.11 -23.22
CA ALA A 129 -17.29 -4.41 -22.57
C ALA A 129 -17.08 -4.84 -21.10
N GLY A 130 -17.88 -4.31 -20.18
CA GLY A 130 -17.76 -4.57 -18.75
C GLY A 130 -16.69 -3.77 -17.99
N ALA A 131 -16.01 -2.80 -18.62
CA ALA A 131 -14.98 -1.97 -17.98
C ALA A 131 -15.48 -1.28 -16.70
N CYS A 132 -16.66 -0.65 -16.71
CA CYS A 132 -17.25 -0.01 -15.54
C CYS A 132 -17.42 -1.02 -14.38
N ARG A 133 -17.93 -2.22 -14.67
CA ARG A 133 -18.09 -3.26 -13.65
C ARG A 133 -16.75 -3.69 -13.06
N ARG A 134 -15.69 -3.84 -13.88
CA ARG A 134 -14.37 -4.25 -13.40
C ARG A 134 -13.75 -3.18 -12.48
N ILE A 135 -13.83 -1.90 -12.85
CA ILE A 135 -13.27 -0.82 -12.02
C ILE A 135 -14.07 -0.62 -10.72
N GLU A 136 -15.39 -0.76 -10.74
CA GLU A 136 -16.23 -0.73 -9.53
C GLU A 136 -15.91 -1.89 -8.58
N ARG A 137 -15.82 -3.12 -9.11
CA ARG A 137 -15.42 -4.30 -8.33
C ARG A 137 -14.05 -4.12 -7.71
N PHE A 138 -13.11 -3.58 -8.47
CA PHE A 138 -11.78 -3.26 -7.98
C PHE A 138 -11.83 -2.23 -6.85
N HIS A 139 -12.57 -1.13 -7.03
CA HIS A 139 -12.75 -0.10 -6.00
C HIS A 139 -13.28 -0.71 -4.69
N HIS A 140 -14.39 -1.44 -4.75
CA HIS A 140 -15.00 -2.06 -3.57
C HIS A 140 -14.04 -3.04 -2.88
N LEU A 141 -13.29 -3.82 -3.65
CA LEU A 141 -12.28 -4.74 -3.13
C LEU A 141 -11.18 -4.00 -2.37
N ILE A 142 -10.66 -2.89 -2.92
CA ILE A 142 -9.60 -2.07 -2.31
C ILE A 142 -10.10 -1.43 -1.01
N VAL A 143 -11.29 -0.81 -1.01
CA VAL A 143 -11.89 -0.22 0.20
C VAL A 143 -12.08 -1.26 1.30
N ALA A 144 -12.63 -2.44 0.96
CA ALA A 144 -12.83 -3.52 1.91
C ALA A 144 -11.50 -4.04 2.50
N HIS A 145 -10.46 -4.14 1.66
CA HIS A 145 -9.14 -4.58 2.09
C HIS A 145 -8.47 -3.55 3.01
N ALA A 146 -8.51 -2.26 2.66
CA ALA A 146 -8.01 -1.18 3.51
C ALA A 146 -8.69 -1.19 4.89
N GLY A 147 -10.02 -1.29 4.94
CA GLY A 147 -10.77 -1.38 6.20
C GLY A 147 -10.43 -2.63 7.03
N MET A 148 -10.09 -3.74 6.39
CA MET A 148 -9.59 -4.93 7.10
C MET A 148 -8.21 -4.67 7.71
N MET A 149 -7.30 -4.04 6.99
CA MET A 149 -5.96 -3.70 7.48
C MET A 149 -6.03 -2.72 8.65
N THR A 150 -6.87 -1.68 8.60
CA THR A 150 -7.09 -0.75 9.71
C THR A 150 -7.57 -1.48 10.97
N ARG A 151 -8.58 -2.36 10.86
CA ARG A 151 -9.04 -3.16 12.00
C ARG A 151 -7.97 -4.08 12.57
N HIS A 152 -7.08 -4.60 11.75
CA HIS A 152 -5.94 -5.40 12.23
C HIS A 152 -4.90 -4.52 12.92
N ALA A 153 -4.56 -3.38 12.34
CA ALA A 153 -3.61 -2.41 12.86
C ALA A 153 -4.02 -1.88 14.26
N THR A 154 -5.31 -1.61 14.46
CA THR A 154 -5.86 -1.20 15.76
C THR A 154 -5.57 -2.23 16.86
N ARG A 155 -5.59 -3.53 16.53
CA ARG A 155 -5.31 -4.62 17.49
C ARG A 155 -3.82 -4.82 17.79
N THR A 156 -2.94 -4.31 16.95
CA THR A 156 -1.49 -4.48 17.05
C THR A 156 -0.77 -3.23 17.56
N ALA A 157 -1.51 -2.25 18.09
CA ALA A 157 -0.97 -0.97 18.57
C ALA A 157 -0.07 -0.26 17.53
N ALA A 158 -0.46 -0.32 16.27
CA ALA A 158 0.19 0.41 15.19
C ALA A 158 0.05 1.93 15.37
N ILE A 159 0.97 2.70 14.79
CA ILE A 159 1.03 4.15 14.96
C ILE A 159 -0.20 4.82 14.31
N PRO A 160 -1.04 5.57 15.05
CA PRO A 160 -2.22 6.22 14.51
C PRO A 160 -1.87 7.29 13.48
N LEU A 161 -2.48 7.22 12.30
CA LEU A 161 -2.31 8.15 11.20
C LEU A 161 -3.67 8.54 10.60
N LEU A 162 -3.92 9.85 10.48
CA LEU A 162 -5.07 10.38 9.75
C LEU A 162 -4.65 10.69 8.31
N LEU A 163 -5.37 10.11 7.36
CA LEU A 163 -5.25 10.41 5.93
C LEU A 163 -6.53 11.14 5.49
N GLU A 164 -6.45 12.46 5.38
CA GLU A 164 -7.58 13.32 5.06
C GLU A 164 -7.61 13.63 3.56
N ASN A 165 -8.74 13.35 2.91
CA ASN A 165 -8.95 13.65 1.49
C ASN A 165 -9.24 15.14 1.32
N VAL A 166 -8.30 15.91 0.83
CA VAL A 166 -8.43 17.35 0.58
C VAL A 166 -8.93 17.61 -0.83
N SER A 167 -8.40 16.88 -1.81
CA SER A 167 -8.84 16.96 -3.20
C SER A 167 -8.80 15.58 -3.85
N GLU A 168 -9.78 15.28 -4.69
CA GLU A 168 -9.98 13.96 -5.27
C GLU A 168 -10.15 14.03 -6.78
N LYS A 169 -9.38 13.23 -7.49
CA LYS A 169 -9.56 12.93 -8.91
C LYS A 169 -10.10 11.52 -9.12
N ASN A 170 -9.72 10.63 -8.23
CA ASN A 170 -10.14 9.24 -8.26
C ASN A 170 -10.26 8.68 -6.83
N PRO A 171 -11.46 8.22 -6.44
CA PRO A 171 -11.75 7.78 -5.06
C PRO A 171 -10.97 6.52 -4.63
N THR A 172 -10.41 5.76 -5.58
CA THR A 172 -9.65 4.55 -5.26
C THR A 172 -8.23 4.86 -4.77
N GLU A 173 -7.62 5.94 -5.25
CA GLU A 173 -6.20 6.21 -5.05
C GLU A 173 -5.85 6.46 -3.57
N ILE A 174 -6.69 7.18 -2.83
CA ILE A 174 -6.48 7.39 -1.39
C ILE A 174 -6.49 6.07 -0.59
N TRP A 175 -7.33 5.11 -1.00
CA TRP A 175 -7.40 3.80 -0.36
C TRP A 175 -6.18 2.93 -0.70
N LEU A 176 -5.62 3.07 -1.90
CA LEU A 176 -4.34 2.44 -2.24
C LEU A 176 -3.22 2.98 -1.35
N GLU A 177 -3.18 4.29 -1.11
CA GLU A 177 -2.22 4.88 -0.19
C GLU A 177 -2.45 4.41 1.26
N ALA A 178 -3.69 4.31 1.70
CA ALA A 178 -4.02 3.76 3.03
C ALA A 178 -3.50 2.33 3.20
N ILE A 179 -3.61 1.47 2.17
CA ILE A 179 -3.05 0.11 2.17
C ILE A 179 -1.52 0.17 2.27
N ARG A 180 -0.88 1.04 1.50
CA ARG A 180 0.58 1.19 1.49
C ARG A 180 1.12 1.59 2.86
N LEU A 181 0.55 2.63 3.46
CA LEU A 181 0.91 3.13 4.78
C LEU A 181 0.62 2.10 5.88
N SER A 182 -0.50 1.37 5.78
CA SER A 182 -0.79 0.27 6.72
C SER A 182 0.26 -0.85 6.63
N GLY A 183 0.78 -1.12 5.43
CA GLY A 183 1.88 -2.06 5.23
C GLY A 183 3.21 -1.61 5.84
N GLN A 184 3.37 -0.31 6.09
CA GLN A 184 4.52 0.30 6.77
C GLN A 184 4.37 0.36 8.30
N GLY A 185 3.25 -0.10 8.86
CA GLY A 185 3.03 -0.18 10.31
C GLY A 185 2.13 0.91 10.88
N PHE A 186 1.45 1.70 10.04
CA PHE A 186 0.48 2.70 10.49
C PHE A 186 -0.94 2.12 10.64
N CYS A 187 -1.67 2.62 11.63
CA CYS A 187 -3.12 2.45 11.73
C CYS A 187 -3.78 3.64 11.03
N VAL A 188 -4.17 3.45 9.77
CA VAL A 188 -4.63 4.54 8.91
C VAL A 188 -6.15 4.72 9.03
N GLU A 189 -6.59 5.90 9.44
CA GLU A 189 -7.98 6.36 9.32
C GLU A 189 -8.09 7.23 8.06
N VAL A 190 -8.96 6.86 7.12
CA VAL A 190 -9.26 7.67 5.94
C VAL A 190 -10.48 8.53 6.21
N ARG A 191 -10.37 9.84 6.01
CA ARG A 191 -11.47 10.79 6.22
C ARG A 191 -11.73 11.61 4.95
N ALA A 192 -13.01 11.74 4.60
CA ALA A 192 -13.43 12.66 3.55
C ALA A 192 -13.38 14.12 4.04
N SER A 193 -12.96 15.05 3.17
CA SER A 193 -12.75 16.48 3.47
C SER A 193 -14.03 17.28 3.76
N SER A 194 -15.19 16.71 3.77
CA SER A 194 -16.45 17.46 3.82
C SER A 194 -16.88 17.97 5.22
N ALA A 195 -16.10 17.73 6.25
CA ALA A 195 -16.41 18.25 7.57
C ALA A 195 -15.29 19.21 8.02
N ILE A 196 -15.65 20.47 8.25
CA ILE A 196 -14.96 21.34 9.21
C ILE A 196 -15.03 20.59 10.54
N CYS A 197 -14.20 19.60 10.69
CA CYS A 197 -14.24 18.71 11.82
C CYS A 197 -13.09 19.02 12.75
N GLN A 198 -13.41 19.01 14.02
CA GLN A 198 -12.50 19.19 15.14
C GLN A 198 -11.17 18.46 14.91
N PRO A 199 -10.05 19.04 15.31
CA PRO A 199 -8.77 18.39 15.21
C PRO A 199 -8.86 17.02 15.85
N ALA A 200 -8.58 15.97 15.09
CA ALA A 200 -8.50 14.62 15.62
C ALA A 200 -7.27 14.57 16.53
N THR A 201 -7.46 14.87 17.80
CA THR A 201 -6.42 14.94 18.84
C THR A 201 -5.76 13.58 19.12
N ALA A 202 -6.28 12.52 18.51
CA ALA A 202 -5.82 11.15 18.74
C ALA A 202 -4.76 10.65 17.74
N HIS A 203 -4.45 11.40 16.67
CA HIS A 203 -3.53 10.95 15.64
C HIS A 203 -2.16 11.61 15.79
N GLN A 204 -1.08 10.79 15.83
CA GLN A 204 0.29 11.29 15.89
C GLN A 204 0.75 11.89 14.56
N HIS A 205 0.17 11.43 13.45
CA HIS A 205 0.50 11.88 12.10
C HIS A 205 -0.76 12.25 11.34
N HIS A 206 -0.69 13.31 10.56
CA HIS A 206 -1.78 13.80 9.73
C HIS A 206 -1.28 14.08 8.32
N LEU A 207 -1.84 13.37 7.34
CA LEU A 207 -1.53 13.54 5.92
C LEU A 207 -2.74 14.11 5.18
N TYR A 208 -2.51 15.15 4.38
CA TYR A 208 -3.49 15.69 3.45
C TYR A 208 -3.30 15.06 2.07
N TRP A 209 -4.29 14.29 1.65
CA TRP A 209 -4.29 13.65 0.34
C TRP A 209 -4.73 14.64 -0.74
N CYS A 210 -3.81 14.94 -1.68
CA CYS A 210 -3.99 15.85 -2.80
C CYS A 210 -4.05 15.05 -4.11
N GLY A 211 -5.26 14.61 -4.48
CA GLY A 211 -5.48 13.80 -5.68
C GLY A 211 -5.69 14.61 -6.95
N ALA A 212 -6.17 15.86 -6.82
CA ALA A 212 -6.55 16.73 -7.93
C ALA A 212 -5.96 18.14 -7.85
N GLY A 213 -4.91 18.34 -7.06
CA GLY A 213 -4.33 19.64 -6.78
C GLY A 213 -4.99 20.35 -5.59
N LEU A 214 -4.51 21.53 -5.24
CA LEU A 214 -4.96 22.34 -4.11
C LEU A 214 -5.55 23.66 -4.59
N THR A 215 -6.70 24.02 -4.06
CA THR A 215 -7.19 25.40 -4.19
C THR A 215 -6.41 26.30 -3.23
N GLU A 216 -6.45 27.61 -3.48
CA GLU A 216 -5.81 28.62 -2.62
C GLU A 216 -6.30 28.50 -1.17
N VAL A 217 -7.62 28.36 -0.98
CA VAL A 217 -8.26 28.19 0.34
C VAL A 217 -7.75 26.92 1.06
N MET A 218 -7.61 25.81 0.36
CA MET A 218 -7.08 24.57 0.93
C MET A 218 -5.62 24.74 1.35
N TYR A 219 -4.85 25.45 0.54
CA TYR A 219 -3.45 25.70 0.82
C TYR A 219 -3.26 26.68 2.00
N GLU A 220 -4.06 27.73 2.09
CA GLU A 220 -4.08 28.63 3.24
C GLU A 220 -4.46 27.91 4.53
N HIS A 221 -5.46 27.02 4.47
CA HIS A 221 -5.82 26.18 5.60
C HIS A 221 -4.66 25.28 6.04
N TYR A 222 -3.96 24.65 5.09
CA TYR A 222 -2.76 23.87 5.36
C TYR A 222 -1.67 24.69 6.04
N LEU A 223 -1.38 25.91 5.53
CA LEU A 223 -0.39 26.82 6.12
C LEU A 223 -0.77 27.26 7.53
N THR A 224 -2.04 27.53 7.78
CA THR A 224 -2.57 27.88 9.10
C THR A 224 -2.32 26.74 10.08
N ARG A 225 -2.64 25.50 9.70
CA ARG A 225 -2.38 24.32 10.53
C ARG A 225 -0.90 24.12 10.86
N LEU A 226 -0.01 24.37 9.90
CA LEU A 226 1.44 24.34 10.13
C LEU A 226 1.90 25.43 11.12
N LYS A 227 1.37 26.66 10.99
CA LYS A 227 1.67 27.78 11.92
C LYS A 227 1.20 27.48 13.33
N ASP A 228 0.07 26.79 13.47
CA ASP A 228 -0.48 26.35 14.76
C ASP A 228 0.30 25.17 15.38
N GLY A 229 1.38 24.72 14.73
CA GLY A 229 2.24 23.65 15.21
C GLY A 229 1.68 22.23 15.00
N HIS A 230 0.65 22.07 14.16
CA HIS A 230 0.14 20.74 13.83
C HIS A 230 1.04 20.03 12.81
N PRO A 231 1.45 18.77 13.05
CA PRO A 231 2.32 18.01 12.15
C PRO A 231 1.53 17.49 10.94
N VAL A 232 1.18 18.38 10.02
CA VAL A 232 0.45 18.06 8.79
C VAL A 232 1.41 18.02 7.61
N LEU A 233 1.30 16.98 6.76
CA LEU A 233 2.11 16.84 5.54
C LEU A 233 1.19 16.66 4.32
N LEU A 234 1.58 17.26 3.19
CA LEU A 234 0.91 17.04 1.92
C LEU A 234 1.42 15.74 1.27
N CYS A 235 0.50 14.91 0.81
CA CYS A 235 0.79 13.69 0.07
C CYS A 235 -0.15 13.56 -1.15
N GLY A 236 0.04 12.53 -1.97
CA GLY A 236 -0.77 12.29 -3.17
C GLY A 236 -0.10 12.73 -4.46
N PRO A 237 -0.73 12.41 -5.61
CA PRO A 237 -0.13 12.59 -6.93
C PRO A 237 -0.05 14.05 -7.39
N ASP A 238 -0.92 14.92 -6.90
CA ASP A 238 -0.95 16.34 -7.31
C ASP A 238 -1.03 17.28 -6.11
N ARG A 239 0.13 17.80 -5.69
CA ARG A 239 0.30 18.74 -4.57
C ARG A 239 0.44 20.20 -5.02
N ARG A 240 0.20 20.48 -6.29
CA ARG A 240 0.33 21.81 -6.87
C ARG A 240 -0.87 22.66 -6.54
N LEU A 241 -0.63 23.97 -6.34
CA LEU A 241 -1.71 24.97 -6.33
C LEU A 241 -2.36 25.05 -7.70
N GLN A 242 -3.67 24.92 -7.73
CA GLN A 242 -4.47 25.19 -8.92
C GLN A 242 -4.76 26.69 -8.97
N HIS A 243 -4.09 27.40 -9.87
CA HIS A 243 -4.43 28.78 -10.15
C HIS A 243 -5.71 28.81 -11.01
N PHE A 244 -6.84 29.06 -10.38
CA PHE A 244 -8.04 29.44 -11.11
C PHE A 244 -7.79 30.85 -11.67
N TYR A 245 -7.44 30.97 -12.95
CA TYR A 245 -7.65 32.21 -13.68
C TYR A 245 -9.17 32.37 -13.82
N PRO A 246 -9.81 33.39 -13.23
CA PRO A 246 -11.18 33.73 -13.60
C PRO A 246 -11.15 33.97 -15.10
N GLN A 247 -11.93 33.19 -15.87
CA GLN A 247 -12.15 33.51 -17.28
C GLN A 247 -12.73 34.89 -17.29
N LEU A 248 -11.94 35.89 -17.75
CA LEU A 248 -12.44 37.21 -18.02
C LEU A 248 -13.60 37.03 -19.01
N PRO A 249 -14.79 37.58 -18.74
CA PRO A 249 -15.89 37.51 -19.68
C PRO A 249 -15.37 38.07 -21.01
N ALA A 250 -15.57 37.32 -22.11
CA ALA A 250 -15.25 37.78 -23.43
C ALA A 250 -15.95 39.14 -23.62
N VAL A 251 -15.15 40.18 -23.76
CA VAL A 251 -15.67 41.50 -24.11
C VAL A 251 -16.27 41.37 -25.52
N ALA A 252 -17.60 41.51 -25.60
CA ALA A 252 -18.34 41.50 -26.83
C ALA A 252 -18.04 42.75 -27.67
#